data_3045e82b2a45ec5a11b99c55171888b3
#
_entry.id   3045e82b2a45ec5a11b99c55171888b3
#
_cell.length_a   1.000
_cell.length_b   1.000
_cell.length_c   1.000
_cell.angle_alpha   90.00
_cell.angle_beta   90.00
_cell.angle_gamma   90.00
#
_symmetry.space_group_name_H-M   'P 1'
#
loop_
_entity.id
_entity.type
_entity.pdbx_description
1 polymer ?
#
loop_
_entity_poly.entity_id
_entity_poly.type
_entity_poly.pdbx_seq_one_letter_code
_entity_poly.pdbx_strand_id
1 'polypeptide(L)'
;MGGTGKLVEELTNLLNRVGVRICLNEDIKSVEHKNSIAYKAITSNGKEYFFDNIIFNGDPPTFYSEILKPKKRNLINPILPDSLMTYSMGLFVLFFGTNNQYKDIAHHTIWLSKRFKGLLNDIFKEKDLPDDFSLYLHRPTATDQTFAPEGCDSYYVLCPVPNLRSSINWKVEGDNLKNNIINELERTIMPNLKSKIKDLSYMTPIDFKNDYRSMH
;
A
#
# COMPACT_ATOMS: atom_id res chain seq x y z
N MET A 1 5.55 -7.99 21.99
CA MET A 1 5.19 -8.79 20.80
C MET A 1 5.81 -8.26 19.52
N GLY A 2 5.99 -6.98 19.27
CA GLY A 2 6.79 -6.38 18.19
C GLY A 2 6.08 -6.25 16.82
N GLY A 3 4.79 -6.55 16.72
CA GLY A 3 3.98 -6.33 15.53
C GLY A 3 4.44 -7.05 14.27
N THR A 4 4.05 -6.54 13.08
CA THR A 4 4.42 -7.11 11.76
C THR A 4 5.91 -7.02 11.48
N GLY A 5 6.62 -6.02 12.04
CA GLY A 5 8.07 -5.90 11.92
C GLY A 5 8.81 -7.10 12.50
N LYS A 6 8.34 -7.65 13.64
CA LYS A 6 8.92 -8.85 14.23
C LYS A 6 8.75 -10.10 13.36
N LEU A 7 7.60 -10.19 12.67
CA LEU A 7 7.39 -11.27 11.70
C LEU A 7 8.40 -11.20 10.55
N VAL A 8 8.64 -10.01 10.00
CA VAL A 8 9.63 -9.79 8.93
C VAL A 8 11.03 -10.14 9.40
N GLU A 9 11.40 -9.73 10.62
CA GLU A 9 12.69 -10.07 11.24
C GLU A 9 12.88 -11.58 11.35
N GLU A 10 11.89 -12.30 11.90
CA GLU A 10 11.98 -13.75 12.09
C GLU A 10 11.98 -14.53 10.77
N LEU A 11 11.22 -14.08 9.75
CA LEU A 11 11.28 -14.65 8.41
C LEU A 11 12.67 -14.42 7.77
N THR A 12 13.25 -13.24 7.94
CA THR A 12 14.61 -12.93 7.47
C THR A 12 15.63 -13.84 8.14
N ASN A 13 15.52 -14.03 9.46
CA ASN A 13 16.38 -14.95 10.21
C ASN A 13 16.24 -16.39 9.74
N LEU A 14 15.01 -16.84 9.44
CA LEU A 14 14.76 -18.17 8.89
C LEU A 14 15.42 -18.32 7.51
N LEU A 15 15.23 -17.37 6.59
CA LEU A 15 15.83 -17.40 5.27
C LEU A 15 17.36 -17.51 5.34
N ASN A 16 17.99 -16.72 6.21
CA ASN A 16 19.43 -16.79 6.43
C ASN A 16 19.88 -18.15 6.95
N ARG A 17 19.14 -18.75 7.91
CA ARG A 17 19.45 -20.08 8.47
C ARG A 17 19.37 -21.21 7.44
N VAL A 18 18.46 -21.11 6.48
CA VAL A 18 18.32 -22.12 5.42
C VAL A 18 19.19 -21.82 4.17
N GLY A 19 20.08 -20.82 4.26
CA GLY A 19 21.05 -20.51 3.23
C GLY A 19 20.51 -19.67 2.07
N VAL A 20 19.36 -19.03 2.22
CA VAL A 20 18.83 -18.11 1.19
C VAL A 20 19.64 -16.82 1.19
N ARG A 21 20.08 -16.42 0.01
CA ARG A 21 20.76 -15.14 -0.19
C ARG A 21 19.72 -14.03 -0.42
N ILE A 22 19.65 -13.06 0.48
CA ILE A 22 18.81 -11.88 0.35
C ILE A 22 19.64 -10.75 -0.27
N CYS A 23 19.18 -10.17 -1.38
CA CYS A 23 19.82 -9.04 -2.04
C CYS A 23 18.86 -7.84 -1.97
N LEU A 24 19.15 -6.86 -1.11
CA LEU A 24 18.42 -5.62 -1.00
C LEU A 24 18.95 -4.58 -2.00
N ASN A 25 18.11 -3.58 -2.33
CA ASN A 25 18.44 -2.51 -3.28
C ASN A 25 18.83 -3.01 -4.68
N GLU A 26 18.33 -4.20 -5.06
CA GLU A 26 18.54 -4.82 -6.36
C GLU A 26 17.23 -4.75 -7.16
N ASP A 27 17.12 -3.71 -7.97
CA ASP A 27 15.96 -3.51 -8.84
C ASP A 27 16.07 -4.35 -10.11
N ILE A 28 15.13 -5.26 -10.34
CA ILE A 28 15.11 -6.11 -11.54
C ILE A 28 14.50 -5.33 -12.71
N LYS A 29 15.34 -5.02 -13.69
CA LYS A 29 14.98 -4.31 -14.93
C LYS A 29 14.37 -5.22 -15.98
N SER A 30 14.86 -6.45 -16.10
CA SER A 30 14.37 -7.38 -17.11
C SER A 30 14.63 -8.83 -16.73
N VAL A 31 13.78 -9.72 -17.27
CA VAL A 31 13.95 -11.17 -17.22
C VAL A 31 14.08 -11.69 -18.65
N GLU A 32 15.16 -12.43 -18.93
CA GLU A 32 15.37 -13.07 -20.22
C GLU A 32 14.84 -14.50 -20.22
N HIS A 33 14.23 -14.89 -21.35
CA HIS A 33 13.70 -16.22 -21.56
C HIS A 33 14.05 -16.76 -22.94
N LYS A 34 14.18 -18.08 -23.03
CA LYS A 34 14.37 -18.82 -24.28
C LYS A 34 13.42 -20.02 -24.28
N ASN A 35 12.70 -20.24 -25.37
CA ASN A 35 11.72 -21.32 -25.49
C ASN A 35 10.70 -21.37 -24.31
N SER A 36 10.21 -20.20 -23.89
CA SER A 36 9.30 -20.04 -22.74
C SER A 36 9.89 -20.40 -21.37
N ILE A 37 11.20 -20.60 -21.26
CA ILE A 37 11.90 -20.84 -20.00
C ILE A 37 12.68 -19.58 -19.63
N ALA A 38 12.36 -18.95 -18.50
CA ALA A 38 13.14 -17.86 -17.96
C ALA A 38 14.43 -18.42 -17.34
N TYR A 39 15.57 -17.78 -17.60
CA TYR A 39 16.86 -18.25 -17.16
C TYR A 39 17.79 -17.18 -16.58
N LYS A 40 17.47 -15.91 -16.79
CA LYS A 40 18.33 -14.81 -16.35
C LYS A 40 17.51 -13.60 -15.93
N ALA A 41 17.86 -12.96 -14.83
CA ALA A 41 17.39 -11.65 -14.43
C ALA A 41 18.53 -10.62 -14.54
N ILE A 42 18.20 -9.41 -14.99
CA ILE A 42 19.14 -8.29 -15.13
C ILE A 42 18.62 -7.14 -14.26
N THR A 43 19.50 -6.65 -13.41
CA THR A 43 19.19 -5.51 -12.53
C THR A 43 19.35 -4.17 -13.28
N SER A 44 18.86 -3.10 -12.70
CA SER A 44 18.97 -1.74 -13.25
C SER A 44 20.42 -1.25 -13.34
N ASN A 45 21.33 -1.76 -12.50
CA ASN A 45 22.75 -1.49 -12.54
C ASN A 45 23.55 -2.44 -13.45
N GLY A 46 22.86 -3.31 -14.22
CA GLY A 46 23.46 -4.20 -15.22
C GLY A 46 24.00 -5.52 -14.67
N LYS A 47 23.78 -5.84 -13.38
CA LYS A 47 24.21 -7.12 -12.82
C LYS A 47 23.30 -8.24 -13.29
N GLU A 48 23.87 -9.41 -13.58
CA GLU A 48 23.16 -10.56 -14.09
C GLU A 48 23.07 -11.68 -13.05
N TYR A 49 21.89 -12.30 -12.95
CA TYR A 49 21.62 -13.45 -12.10
C TYR A 49 21.05 -14.59 -12.96
N PHE A 50 21.63 -15.77 -12.85
CA PHE A 50 21.16 -16.97 -13.52
C PHE A 50 20.42 -17.88 -12.54
N PHE A 51 19.33 -18.50 -12.99
CA PHE A 51 18.46 -19.33 -12.17
C PHE A 51 17.72 -20.38 -13.02
N ASP A 52 17.28 -21.46 -12.39
CA ASP A 52 16.47 -22.51 -13.04
C ASP A 52 14.98 -22.18 -13.00
N ASN A 53 14.52 -21.48 -11.96
CA ASN A 53 13.14 -21.09 -11.77
C ASN A 53 13.07 -19.67 -11.19
N ILE A 54 11.99 -18.95 -11.51
CA ILE A 54 11.70 -17.63 -10.96
C ILE A 54 10.32 -17.65 -10.31
N ILE A 55 10.23 -17.12 -9.09
CA ILE A 55 8.95 -16.82 -8.42
C ILE A 55 8.87 -15.30 -8.32
N PHE A 56 7.84 -14.72 -8.91
CA PHE A 56 7.59 -13.30 -8.86
C PHE A 56 6.43 -13.00 -7.91
N ASN A 57 6.70 -12.22 -6.87
CA ASN A 57 5.69 -11.79 -5.87
C ASN A 57 5.46 -10.28 -5.88
N GLY A 58 5.73 -9.62 -7.02
CA GLY A 58 5.38 -8.22 -7.25
C GLY A 58 4.04 -8.07 -7.98
N ASP A 59 3.82 -6.91 -8.57
CA ASP A 59 2.62 -6.60 -9.33
C ASP A 59 2.64 -7.30 -10.71
N PRO A 60 1.72 -8.24 -11.01
CA PRO A 60 1.76 -9.00 -12.26
C PRO A 60 1.65 -8.12 -13.52
N PRO A 61 0.80 -7.11 -13.61
CA PRO A 61 0.78 -6.20 -14.77
C PRO A 61 2.13 -5.56 -15.03
N THR A 62 2.80 -5.05 -14.01
CA THR A 62 4.16 -4.46 -14.12
C THR A 62 5.17 -5.50 -14.58
N PHE A 63 5.13 -6.73 -14.03
CA PHE A 63 6.04 -7.80 -14.46
C PHE A 63 5.95 -8.07 -15.95
N TYR A 64 4.75 -8.28 -16.44
CA TYR A 64 4.55 -8.63 -17.85
C TYR A 64 4.77 -7.48 -18.81
N SER A 65 4.41 -6.26 -18.46
CA SER A 65 4.55 -5.09 -19.34
C SER A 65 5.97 -4.52 -19.37
N GLU A 66 6.66 -4.52 -18.24
CA GLU A 66 7.92 -3.82 -18.08
C GLU A 66 9.13 -4.76 -17.94
N ILE A 67 9.00 -5.85 -17.17
CA ILE A 67 10.13 -6.72 -16.81
C ILE A 67 10.33 -7.86 -17.81
N LEU A 68 9.27 -8.62 -18.11
CA LEU A 68 9.38 -9.77 -19.01
C LEU A 68 9.43 -9.37 -20.48
N LYS A 69 8.85 -8.25 -20.90
CA LYS A 69 8.84 -7.66 -22.25
C LYS A 69 8.77 -8.69 -23.38
N PRO A 70 7.63 -9.33 -23.60
CA PRO A 70 7.52 -10.34 -24.64
C PRO A 70 7.86 -9.72 -26.00
N LYS A 71 8.79 -10.31 -26.76
CA LYS A 71 9.28 -9.83 -28.07
C LYS A 71 8.19 -9.79 -29.15
N LYS A 72 7.10 -10.52 -28.96
CA LYS A 72 5.87 -10.49 -29.80
C LYS A 72 4.67 -10.85 -28.91
N ARG A 73 3.50 -10.26 -29.18
CA ARG A 73 2.21 -10.73 -28.65
C ARG A 73 1.93 -12.12 -29.22
N ASN A 74 2.41 -13.16 -28.58
CA ASN A 74 2.06 -14.54 -28.92
C ASN A 74 0.76 -14.91 -28.20
N LEU A 75 -0.05 -15.79 -28.82
CA LEU A 75 -1.27 -16.36 -28.25
C LEU A 75 -1.10 -16.99 -26.85
N ILE A 76 0.15 -17.21 -26.40
CA ILE A 76 0.53 -17.80 -25.10
C ILE A 76 0.74 -16.72 -24.02
N ASN A 77 0.70 -15.42 -24.37
CA ASN A 77 0.85 -14.36 -23.38
C ASN A 77 -0.52 -13.72 -23.11
N PRO A 78 -1.21 -14.17 -22.05
CA PRO A 78 -2.62 -13.80 -21.79
C PRO A 78 -2.77 -12.43 -21.15
N ILE A 79 -1.81 -11.51 -21.33
CA ILE A 79 -1.98 -10.17 -20.79
C ILE A 79 -3.08 -9.49 -21.60
N LEU A 80 -4.20 -9.36 -20.93
CA LEU A 80 -5.28 -8.51 -21.43
C LEU A 80 -4.73 -7.09 -21.61
N PRO A 81 -5.17 -6.37 -22.65
CA PRO A 81 -4.95 -4.95 -22.74
C PRO A 81 -5.35 -4.28 -21.41
N ASP A 82 -4.62 -3.27 -20.98
CA ASP A 82 -4.92 -2.52 -19.76
C ASP A 82 -6.39 -2.07 -19.68
N SER A 83 -6.96 -1.69 -20.83
CA SER A 83 -8.38 -1.31 -20.97
C SER A 83 -9.40 -2.42 -20.64
N LEU A 84 -8.97 -3.69 -20.64
CA LEU A 84 -9.80 -4.84 -20.28
C LEU A 84 -9.52 -5.39 -18.89
N MET A 85 -8.54 -4.83 -18.20
CA MET A 85 -8.23 -5.22 -16.82
C MET A 85 -9.09 -4.46 -15.82
N THR A 86 -9.53 -5.15 -14.79
CA THR A 86 -10.16 -4.55 -13.60
C THR A 86 -9.14 -4.52 -12.48
N TYR A 87 -8.82 -3.33 -12.01
CA TYR A 87 -7.90 -3.12 -10.90
C TYR A 87 -8.65 -2.96 -9.58
N SER A 88 -7.97 -3.22 -8.48
CA SER A 88 -8.46 -2.90 -7.15
C SER A 88 -8.56 -1.39 -6.95
N MET A 89 -9.26 -0.99 -5.91
CA MET A 89 -9.23 0.39 -5.42
C MET A 89 -7.80 0.79 -5.02
N GLY A 90 -7.53 2.08 -5.06
CA GLY A 90 -6.36 2.68 -4.45
C GLY A 90 -6.54 2.84 -2.93
N LEU A 91 -5.46 3.19 -2.26
CA LEU A 91 -5.44 3.44 -0.82
C LEU A 91 -4.84 4.81 -0.53
N PHE A 92 -5.49 5.54 0.36
CA PHE A 92 -4.89 6.66 1.08
C PHE A 92 -4.68 6.20 2.52
N VAL A 93 -3.48 6.37 3.03
CA VAL A 93 -3.13 5.94 4.39
C VAL A 93 -2.58 7.11 5.17
N LEU A 94 -3.15 7.36 6.33
CA LEU A 94 -2.74 8.41 7.26
C LEU A 94 -2.09 7.75 8.48
N PHE A 95 -0.92 8.19 8.86
CA PHE A 95 -0.21 7.79 10.06
C PHE A 95 -0.11 8.99 10.98
N PHE A 96 -0.43 8.83 12.25
CA PHE A 96 -0.21 9.89 13.23
C PHE A 96 0.01 9.35 14.65
N GLY A 97 0.79 10.12 15.42
CA GLY A 97 0.95 9.93 16.85
C GLY A 97 0.24 11.02 17.64
N THR A 98 -0.32 10.68 18.80
CA THR A 98 -0.96 11.65 19.69
C THR A 98 -0.30 11.64 21.08
N ASN A 99 -0.25 12.82 21.73
CA ASN A 99 0.18 12.95 23.13
C ASN A 99 -0.96 12.71 24.13
N ASN A 100 -1.94 11.94 23.74
CA ASN A 100 -3.10 11.55 24.53
C ASN A 100 -3.55 10.16 24.10
N GLN A 101 -4.16 9.41 25.00
CA GLN A 101 -4.75 8.11 24.74
C GLN A 101 -6.25 8.21 24.56
N TYR A 102 -6.78 7.71 23.43
CA TYR A 102 -8.21 7.58 23.17
C TYR A 102 -8.67 6.16 23.52
N LYS A 103 -8.89 5.89 24.81
CA LYS A 103 -9.14 4.54 25.34
C LYS A 103 -10.40 3.87 24.79
N ASP A 104 -11.37 4.68 24.35
CA ASP A 104 -12.62 4.19 23.75
C ASP A 104 -12.46 3.72 22.31
N ILE A 105 -11.31 3.99 21.66
CA ILE A 105 -10.99 3.48 20.33
C ILE A 105 -10.41 2.08 20.46
N ALA A 106 -11.08 1.10 19.86
CA ALA A 106 -10.60 -0.29 19.84
C ALA A 106 -9.31 -0.44 19.01
N HIS A 107 -8.62 -1.58 19.18
CA HIS A 107 -7.44 -1.93 18.38
C HIS A 107 -7.74 -1.84 16.86
N HIS A 108 -8.91 -2.33 16.45
CA HIS A 108 -9.45 -2.20 15.11
C HIS A 108 -10.81 -1.52 15.16
N THR A 109 -10.97 -0.44 14.42
CA THR A 109 -12.23 0.30 14.33
C THR A 109 -12.59 0.55 12.87
N ILE A 110 -13.80 0.19 12.48
CA ILE A 110 -14.35 0.51 11.15
C ILE A 110 -15.33 1.66 11.29
N TRP A 111 -15.08 2.74 10.58
CA TRP A 111 -15.95 3.89 10.48
C TRP A 111 -16.57 3.92 9.08
N LEU A 112 -17.87 3.72 8.97
CA LEU A 112 -18.56 3.62 7.68
C LEU A 112 -19.21 4.95 7.29
N SER A 113 -19.09 5.30 6.02
CA SER A 113 -19.79 6.43 5.43
C SER A 113 -21.30 6.17 5.41
N LYS A 114 -22.08 7.26 5.35
CA LYS A 114 -23.55 7.18 5.23
C LYS A 114 -23.99 6.56 3.89
N ARG A 115 -23.23 6.79 2.81
CA ARG A 115 -23.49 6.29 1.44
C ARG A 115 -22.68 5.05 1.08
N PHE A 116 -22.44 4.15 2.01
CA PHE A 116 -21.46 3.04 1.84
C PHE A 116 -21.52 2.36 0.45
N LYS A 117 -22.70 1.94 -0.04
CA LYS A 117 -22.84 1.33 -1.38
C LYS A 117 -22.53 2.32 -2.52
N GLY A 118 -22.97 3.58 -2.38
CA GLY A 118 -22.65 4.64 -3.34
C GLY A 118 -21.18 4.95 -3.39
N LEU A 119 -20.54 5.06 -2.22
CA LEU A 119 -19.10 5.27 -2.09
C LEU A 119 -18.29 4.18 -2.80
N LEU A 120 -18.60 2.89 -2.57
CA LEU A 120 -17.92 1.80 -3.26
C LEU A 120 -18.07 1.89 -4.79
N ASN A 121 -19.28 2.21 -5.27
CA ASN A 121 -19.50 2.39 -6.70
C ASN A 121 -18.68 3.56 -7.27
N ASP A 122 -18.57 4.67 -6.55
CA ASP A 122 -17.79 5.83 -6.99
C ASP A 122 -16.28 5.50 -7.02
N ILE A 123 -15.77 4.80 -6.01
CA ILE A 123 -14.37 4.34 -5.94
C ILE A 123 -14.04 3.41 -7.11
N PHE A 124 -14.87 2.41 -7.40
CA PHE A 124 -14.60 1.43 -8.46
C PHE A 124 -14.88 1.95 -9.87
N LYS A 125 -15.65 3.01 -10.03
CA LYS A 125 -15.82 3.70 -11.31
C LYS A 125 -14.67 4.66 -11.65
N GLU A 126 -13.69 4.75 -10.76
CA GLU A 126 -12.46 5.52 -10.98
C GLU A 126 -12.74 6.99 -11.33
N LYS A 127 -13.74 7.57 -10.69
CA LYS A 127 -14.13 8.97 -10.86
C LYS A 127 -13.35 9.90 -9.92
N ASP A 128 -13.90 11.07 -9.72
CA ASP A 128 -13.39 12.04 -8.77
C ASP A 128 -13.42 11.50 -7.34
N LEU A 129 -12.65 12.13 -6.45
CA LEU A 129 -12.64 11.78 -5.03
C LEU A 129 -14.03 12.05 -4.44
N PRO A 130 -14.68 11.04 -3.83
CA PRO A 130 -15.98 11.27 -3.19
C PRO A 130 -15.91 12.24 -2.01
N ASP A 131 -17.01 13.01 -1.78
CA ASP A 131 -17.10 13.89 -0.61
C ASP A 131 -17.19 13.14 0.72
N ASP A 132 -17.64 11.88 0.68
CA ASP A 132 -17.71 10.99 1.83
C ASP A 132 -16.70 9.86 1.72
N PHE A 133 -16.33 9.29 2.86
CA PHE A 133 -15.32 8.23 2.93
C PHE A 133 -15.65 7.24 4.05
N SER A 134 -15.10 6.04 3.95
CA SER A 134 -15.06 5.06 5.04
C SER A 134 -13.63 4.87 5.50
N LEU A 135 -13.43 4.58 6.78
CA LEU A 135 -12.11 4.48 7.37
C LEU A 135 -11.95 3.15 8.10
N TYR A 136 -10.75 2.61 8.02
CA TYR A 136 -10.28 1.60 8.95
C TYR A 136 -9.20 2.24 9.83
N LEU A 137 -9.44 2.28 11.14
CA LEU A 137 -8.49 2.76 12.13
C LEU A 137 -7.84 1.58 12.82
N HIS A 138 -6.53 1.59 12.91
CA HIS A 138 -5.73 0.66 13.68
C HIS A 138 -5.00 1.42 14.78
N ARG A 139 -5.25 1.02 16.03
CA ARG A 139 -4.61 1.55 17.24
C ARG A 139 -3.80 0.44 17.89
N PRO A 140 -2.55 0.18 17.50
CA PRO A 140 -1.74 -0.90 18.05
C PRO A 140 -1.47 -0.74 19.54
N THR A 141 -1.39 0.49 20.04
CA THR A 141 -1.22 0.80 21.46
C THR A 141 -2.36 0.32 22.36
N ALA A 142 -3.52 -0.02 21.81
CA ALA A 142 -4.60 -0.67 22.55
C ALA A 142 -4.21 -2.09 23.06
N THR A 143 -3.27 -2.74 22.39
CA THR A 143 -2.80 -4.10 22.74
C THR A 143 -1.37 -4.10 23.26
N ASP A 144 -0.50 -3.28 22.65
CA ASP A 144 0.92 -3.22 23.00
C ASP A 144 1.35 -1.75 23.15
N GLN A 145 1.50 -1.29 24.38
CA GLN A 145 1.86 0.09 24.70
C GLN A 145 3.25 0.48 24.20
N THR A 146 4.11 -0.48 23.82
CA THR A 146 5.47 -0.18 23.31
C THR A 146 5.47 0.47 21.92
N PHE A 147 4.30 0.54 21.25
CA PHE A 147 4.16 1.22 19.94
C PHE A 147 4.05 2.75 20.04
N ALA A 148 4.06 3.33 21.24
CA ALA A 148 4.15 4.77 21.45
C ALA A 148 4.82 5.07 22.81
N PRO A 149 5.32 6.29 23.04
CA PRO A 149 5.77 6.74 24.36
C PRO A 149 4.64 6.63 25.41
N GLU A 150 5.02 6.60 26.68
CA GLU A 150 4.06 6.53 27.78
C GLU A 150 3.02 7.66 27.70
N GLY A 151 1.76 7.31 27.87
CA GLY A 151 0.64 8.26 27.79
C GLY A 151 0.25 8.68 26.36
N CYS A 152 0.92 8.18 25.35
CA CYS A 152 0.69 8.47 23.93
C CYS A 152 -0.02 7.31 23.22
N ASP A 153 -0.55 7.58 22.04
CA ASP A 153 -1.08 6.59 21.11
C ASP A 153 -0.47 6.75 19.72
N SER A 154 -0.41 5.65 18.97
CA SER A 154 -0.10 5.65 17.53
C SER A 154 -1.28 5.11 16.74
N TYR A 155 -1.47 5.65 15.54
CA TYR A 155 -2.58 5.32 14.66
C TYR A 155 -2.14 5.11 13.23
N TYR A 156 -2.79 4.17 12.59
CA TYR A 156 -2.80 3.94 11.16
C TYR A 156 -4.25 4.03 10.69
N VAL A 157 -4.54 4.92 9.75
CA VAL A 157 -5.90 5.13 9.23
C VAL A 157 -5.89 4.90 7.73
N LEU A 158 -6.60 3.88 7.28
CA LEU A 158 -6.73 3.54 5.86
C LEU A 158 -8.07 4.04 5.34
N CYS A 159 -8.03 4.75 4.22
CA CYS A 159 -9.17 5.23 3.46
C CYS A 159 -9.11 4.65 2.04
N PRO A 160 -10.07 3.80 1.64
CA PRO A 160 -10.19 3.36 0.25
C PRO A 160 -10.54 4.55 -0.65
N VAL A 161 -9.84 4.65 -1.77
CA VAL A 161 -9.99 5.75 -2.75
C VAL A 161 -9.93 5.19 -4.19
N PRO A 162 -10.34 5.96 -5.21
CA PRO A 162 -10.10 5.58 -6.59
C PRO A 162 -8.60 5.35 -6.85
N ASN A 163 -8.27 4.38 -7.70
CA ASN A 163 -6.90 4.10 -8.09
C ASN A 163 -6.35 5.15 -9.09
N LEU A 164 -5.11 4.99 -9.56
CA LEU A 164 -4.43 5.96 -10.44
C LEU A 164 -4.97 6.02 -11.88
N ARG A 165 -6.01 5.24 -12.22
CA ARG A 165 -6.75 5.43 -13.48
C ARG A 165 -7.74 6.60 -13.41
N SER A 166 -8.01 7.10 -12.21
CA SER A 166 -8.76 8.34 -11.99
C SER A 166 -7.93 9.57 -12.38
N SER A 167 -8.61 10.70 -12.57
CA SER A 167 -7.97 12.00 -12.87
C SER A 167 -7.58 12.79 -11.62
N ILE A 168 -7.61 12.20 -10.43
CA ILE A 168 -7.37 12.86 -9.14
C ILE A 168 -5.95 13.42 -9.07
N ASN A 169 -5.83 14.71 -8.79
CA ASN A 169 -4.54 15.35 -8.53
C ASN A 169 -4.12 15.16 -7.07
N TRP A 170 -3.45 14.06 -6.78
CA TRP A 170 -3.03 13.70 -5.41
C TRP A 170 -2.07 14.68 -4.76
N LYS A 171 -1.38 15.55 -5.53
CA LYS A 171 -0.56 16.64 -4.96
C LYS A 171 -1.39 17.70 -4.23
N VAL A 172 -2.66 17.83 -4.60
CA VAL A 172 -3.60 18.77 -3.97
C VAL A 172 -4.56 18.02 -3.07
N GLU A 173 -5.17 16.94 -3.59
CA GLU A 173 -6.21 16.19 -2.89
C GLU A 173 -5.68 15.39 -1.70
N GLY A 174 -4.39 15.07 -1.66
CA GLY A 174 -3.78 14.42 -0.50
C GLY A 174 -3.91 15.24 0.78
N ASP A 175 -3.61 16.53 0.72
CA ASP A 175 -3.76 17.43 1.87
C ASP A 175 -5.22 17.69 2.21
N ASN A 176 -6.09 17.82 1.21
CA ASN A 176 -7.52 18.01 1.41
C ASN A 176 -8.12 16.79 2.12
N LEU A 177 -7.87 15.59 1.65
CA LEU A 177 -8.39 14.35 2.23
C LEU A 177 -7.86 14.13 3.65
N LYS A 178 -6.55 14.34 3.88
CA LYS A 178 -5.96 14.32 5.23
C LYS A 178 -6.73 15.22 6.19
N ASN A 179 -6.97 16.48 5.80
CA ASN A 179 -7.66 17.45 6.64
C ASN A 179 -9.12 17.04 6.89
N ASN A 180 -9.81 16.52 5.89
CA ASN A 180 -11.18 16.05 6.01
C ASN A 180 -11.28 14.85 6.96
N ILE A 181 -10.36 13.88 6.86
CA ILE A 181 -10.29 12.72 7.76
C ILE A 181 -10.06 13.19 9.20
N ILE A 182 -9.09 14.07 9.44
CA ILE A 182 -8.80 14.59 10.78
C ILE A 182 -10.00 15.35 11.34
N ASN A 183 -10.65 16.19 10.55
CA ASN A 183 -11.85 16.93 10.95
C ASN A 183 -12.97 15.97 11.35
N GLU A 184 -13.20 14.92 10.58
CA GLU A 184 -14.26 13.96 10.83
C GLU A 184 -13.99 13.11 12.09
N LEU A 185 -12.75 12.65 12.27
CA LEU A 185 -12.34 11.93 13.48
C LEU A 185 -12.46 12.82 14.73
N GLU A 186 -12.04 14.09 14.64
CA GLU A 186 -12.17 15.05 15.74
C GLU A 186 -13.62 15.30 16.13
N ARG A 187 -14.49 15.45 15.13
CA ARG A 187 -15.92 15.70 15.33
C ARG A 187 -16.66 14.51 15.93
N THR A 188 -16.19 13.28 15.67
CA THR A 188 -16.97 12.07 15.98
C THR A 188 -16.41 11.25 17.15
N ILE A 189 -15.19 10.77 17.04
CA ILE A 189 -14.64 9.74 17.97
C ILE A 189 -13.34 10.16 18.66
N MET A 190 -12.68 11.24 18.23
CA MET A 190 -11.39 11.67 18.78
C MET A 190 -11.41 13.16 19.13
N PRO A 191 -12.15 13.59 20.16
CA PRO A 191 -12.30 15.02 20.49
C PRO A 191 -10.94 15.69 20.73
N ASN A 192 -10.79 16.92 20.20
CA ASN A 192 -9.58 17.74 20.23
C ASN A 192 -8.36 17.10 19.51
N LEU A 193 -8.57 16.23 18.53
CA LEU A 193 -7.52 15.48 17.84
C LEU A 193 -6.41 16.39 17.30
N LYS A 194 -6.77 17.48 16.60
CA LYS A 194 -5.79 18.41 15.99
C LYS A 194 -4.77 18.93 16.99
N SER A 195 -5.20 19.25 18.21
CA SER A 195 -4.32 19.76 19.27
C SER A 195 -3.44 18.66 19.90
N LYS A 196 -3.81 17.40 19.71
CA LYS A 196 -3.13 16.23 20.28
C LYS A 196 -2.14 15.56 19.33
N ILE A 197 -2.27 15.76 18.03
CA ILE A 197 -1.33 15.24 17.04
C ILE A 197 0.06 15.85 17.27
N LYS A 198 1.09 14.98 17.31
CA LYS A 198 2.50 15.35 17.48
C LYS A 198 3.32 15.05 16.24
N ASP A 199 2.97 14.01 15.54
CA ASP A 199 3.58 13.62 14.27
C ASP A 199 2.51 13.13 13.33
N LEU A 200 2.65 13.42 12.04
CA LEU A 200 1.67 13.08 11.02
C LEU A 200 2.34 12.93 9.66
N SER A 201 2.04 11.83 9.00
CA SER A 201 2.41 11.59 7.60
C SER A 201 1.28 10.86 6.87
N TYR A 202 1.30 10.87 5.55
CA TYR A 202 0.34 10.12 4.76
C TYR A 202 0.96 9.58 3.47
N MET A 203 0.33 8.55 2.93
CA MET A 203 0.63 7.97 1.62
C MET A 203 -0.60 8.04 0.73
N THR A 204 -0.39 8.45 -0.50
CA THR A 204 -1.38 8.48 -1.58
C THR A 204 -1.20 7.29 -2.52
N PRO A 205 -2.12 7.01 -3.46
CA PRO A 205 -1.89 6.02 -4.50
C PRO A 205 -0.60 6.22 -5.32
N ILE A 206 -0.12 7.47 -5.46
CA ILE A 206 1.17 7.75 -6.12
C ILE A 206 2.33 7.19 -5.32
N ASP A 207 2.30 7.32 -3.99
CA ASP A 207 3.36 6.80 -3.12
C ASP A 207 3.37 5.26 -3.17
N PHE A 208 2.20 4.62 -3.16
CA PHE A 208 2.10 3.17 -3.36
C PHE A 208 2.68 2.72 -4.71
N LYS A 209 2.45 3.47 -5.78
CA LYS A 209 3.05 3.19 -7.09
C LYS A 209 4.57 3.30 -7.04
N ASN A 210 5.09 4.34 -6.44
CA ASN A 210 6.54 4.62 -6.40
C ASN A 210 7.28 3.65 -5.49
N ASP A 211 6.74 3.38 -4.30
CA ASP A 211 7.42 2.62 -3.25
C ASP A 211 7.21 1.09 -3.42
N TYR A 212 6.01 0.67 -3.85
CA TYR A 212 5.67 -0.74 -4.00
C TYR A 212 5.54 -1.19 -5.46
N ARG A 213 5.73 -0.28 -6.43
CA ARG A 213 5.68 -0.55 -7.87
C ARG A 213 4.37 -1.17 -8.34
N SER A 214 3.26 -0.83 -7.71
CA SER A 214 1.93 -1.14 -8.22
C SER A 214 1.67 -0.35 -9.50
N MET A 215 0.97 -0.94 -10.47
CA MET A 215 0.73 -0.27 -11.75
C MET A 215 -0.25 0.91 -11.59
N HIS A 216 -1.29 0.72 -10.79
CA HIS A 216 -2.33 1.74 -10.54
C HIS A 216 -2.70 1.88 -9.07
#